data_18e0ebc2db535cfbf3d53edefb3e9eb0
#
_entry.id   18e0ebc2db535cfbf3d53edefb3e9eb0
#
_cell.length_a   1.000
_cell.length_b   1.000
_cell.length_c   1.000
_cell.angle_alpha   90.00
_cell.angle_beta   90.00
_cell.angle_gamma   90.00
#
_symmetry.space_group_name_H-M   'P 1'
#
loop_
_entity.id
_entity.type
_entity.pdbx_description
1 polymer ?
#
loop_
_entity_poly.entity_id
_entity_poly.type
_entity_poly.pdbx_seq_one_letter_code
_entity_poly.pdbx_strand_id
1 'polypeptide(L)'
;MKRKGGSMADKDLERTLMELRDYEKNAKRLYESNPKAFDHVVWNWEEFVQGYRRTQTQDVKLEEKAPFFMGSLLTEQDCFPDENSEVSVLLHDRYVPPFYHSLKFVKIVYALRGGFIFYLRENGQDRKIQMGEGDFVIIPPEVSQAVFTRDEGAVTVNIIIKRSTFGDAFYSLLMENDDISDFFWQMLYSKGKERALLVRCGQDERLQRLVLEMCAEGILDRAGSEAGKNLMMKGYVMLLFGRAMREHAGEMESVGHLSEADAVLPEMIRYIRENYTAVTLPELARHFGRSEGYLSRYIRRETGKTFRFLLKEFRMKQAVQMLENSSCSVEEVAAAVGYADISCFYRNFRESFSMTPMQYRSIRSRISI
;
A
#
# COMPACT_ATOMS: atom_id res chain seq x y z
N MET A 1 -31.34 14.28 12.24
CA MET A 1 -30.78 15.66 12.22
C MET A 1 -30.49 16.05 10.76
N LYS A 2 -31.16 17.05 10.19
CA LYS A 2 -30.98 17.48 8.80
C LYS A 2 -29.56 18.01 8.61
N ARG A 3 -28.76 17.39 7.70
CA ARG A 3 -27.44 17.89 7.28
C ARG A 3 -27.65 19.29 6.69
N LYS A 4 -27.06 20.30 7.32
CA LYS A 4 -26.93 21.67 6.77
C LYS A 4 -26.12 21.58 5.49
N GLY A 5 -26.53 22.32 4.47
CA GLY A 5 -26.02 22.31 3.11
C GLY A 5 -24.49 22.36 3.04
N GLY A 6 -23.93 21.34 2.36
CA GLY A 6 -22.52 21.28 2.02
C GLY A 6 -22.09 22.47 1.16
N SER A 7 -20.79 22.75 1.17
CA SER A 7 -20.19 23.77 0.33
C SER A 7 -20.44 23.45 -1.16
N MET A 8 -20.27 24.42 -2.06
CA MET A 8 -20.39 24.19 -3.51
C MET A 8 -19.40 23.08 -3.97
N ALA A 9 -18.20 23.03 -3.39
CA ALA A 9 -17.21 22.01 -3.64
C ALA A 9 -17.65 20.60 -3.18
N ASP A 10 -18.40 20.47 -2.07
CA ASP A 10 -18.92 19.18 -1.60
C ASP A 10 -19.97 18.62 -2.56
N LYS A 11 -20.83 19.49 -3.14
CA LYS A 11 -21.83 19.06 -4.15
C LYS A 11 -21.19 18.65 -5.46
N ASP A 12 -20.14 19.34 -5.90
CA ASP A 12 -19.40 19.00 -7.10
C ASP A 12 -18.65 17.67 -6.91
N LEU A 13 -18.07 17.43 -5.75
CA LEU A 13 -17.45 16.15 -5.41
C LEU A 13 -18.49 15.02 -5.42
N GLU A 14 -19.62 15.20 -4.71
CA GLU A 14 -20.67 14.17 -4.66
C GLU A 14 -21.18 13.84 -6.07
N ARG A 15 -21.40 14.84 -6.93
CA ARG A 15 -21.79 14.62 -8.33
C ARG A 15 -20.73 13.83 -9.08
N THR A 16 -19.46 14.22 -9.00
CA THR A 16 -18.35 13.53 -9.68
C THR A 16 -18.20 12.07 -9.22
N LEU A 17 -18.41 11.80 -7.93
CA LEU A 17 -18.32 10.45 -7.38
C LEU A 17 -19.48 9.55 -7.82
N MET A 18 -20.67 10.09 -7.98
CA MET A 18 -21.90 9.33 -8.25
C MET A 18 -22.26 9.21 -9.72
N GLU A 19 -21.89 10.17 -10.55
CA GLU A 19 -22.26 10.18 -11.97
C GLU A 19 -21.52 9.07 -12.74
N LEU A 20 -22.29 8.30 -13.52
CA LEU A 20 -21.70 7.32 -14.44
C LEU A 20 -21.12 8.02 -15.66
N ARG A 21 -19.87 7.71 -15.98
CA ARG A 21 -19.22 8.12 -17.22
C ARG A 21 -19.88 7.44 -18.41
N ASP A 22 -19.76 7.99 -19.61
CA ASP A 22 -20.47 7.46 -20.78
C ASP A 22 -20.09 6.01 -21.12
N TYR A 23 -18.81 5.67 -20.98
CA TYR A 23 -18.38 4.27 -21.16
C TYR A 23 -18.88 3.34 -20.04
N GLU A 24 -19.05 3.83 -18.78
CA GLU A 24 -19.67 3.05 -17.71
C GLU A 24 -21.15 2.78 -17.98
N LYS A 25 -21.88 3.72 -18.60
CA LYS A 25 -23.26 3.52 -19.07
C LYS A 25 -23.33 2.41 -20.13
N ASN A 26 -22.35 2.39 -21.05
CA ASN A 26 -22.26 1.32 -22.04
C ASN A 26 -21.91 -0.03 -21.40
N ALA A 27 -20.92 -0.06 -20.48
CA ALA A 27 -20.57 -1.25 -19.73
C ALA A 27 -21.75 -1.79 -18.89
N LYS A 28 -22.56 -0.89 -18.29
CA LYS A 28 -23.79 -1.25 -17.57
C LYS A 28 -24.79 -1.95 -18.49
N ARG A 29 -25.03 -1.42 -19.69
CA ARG A 29 -25.92 -2.08 -20.66
C ARG A 29 -25.45 -3.48 -21.06
N LEU A 30 -24.15 -3.66 -21.26
CA LEU A 30 -23.56 -4.97 -21.53
C LEU A 30 -23.73 -5.92 -20.33
N TYR A 31 -23.51 -5.43 -19.11
CA TYR A 31 -23.73 -6.19 -17.89
C TYR A 31 -25.19 -6.62 -17.74
N GLU A 32 -26.13 -5.69 -17.87
CA GLU A 32 -27.58 -5.96 -17.74
C GLU A 32 -28.08 -6.95 -18.79
N SER A 33 -27.52 -6.94 -20.00
CA SER A 33 -27.92 -7.86 -21.09
C SER A 33 -27.29 -9.26 -20.91
N ASN A 34 -26.16 -9.40 -20.26
CA ASN A 34 -25.49 -10.70 -20.01
C ASN A 34 -24.65 -10.70 -18.76
N PRO A 35 -25.23 -10.70 -17.54
CA PRO A 35 -24.46 -10.67 -16.29
C PRO A 35 -23.50 -11.85 -16.14
N LYS A 36 -23.83 -13.01 -16.70
CA LYS A 36 -22.98 -14.23 -16.60
C LYS A 36 -21.60 -14.07 -17.25
N ALA A 37 -21.49 -13.22 -18.27
CA ALA A 37 -20.21 -12.94 -18.92
C ALA A 37 -19.21 -12.23 -17.99
N PHE A 38 -19.70 -11.61 -16.91
CA PHE A 38 -18.89 -10.87 -15.93
C PHE A 38 -18.55 -11.70 -14.67
N ASP A 39 -18.96 -12.96 -14.62
CA ASP A 39 -18.65 -13.84 -13.47
C ASP A 39 -17.22 -14.38 -13.49
N HIS A 40 -16.51 -14.21 -14.60
CA HIS A 40 -15.15 -14.68 -14.80
C HIS A 40 -14.19 -13.50 -15.00
N VAL A 41 -13.00 -13.62 -14.42
CA VAL A 41 -11.93 -12.65 -14.66
C VAL A 41 -11.24 -13.00 -15.97
N VAL A 42 -11.01 -12.00 -16.80
CA VAL A 42 -10.37 -12.14 -18.11
C VAL A 42 -9.02 -11.41 -18.15
N TRP A 43 -8.17 -11.73 -19.14
CA TRP A 43 -6.87 -11.07 -19.33
C TRP A 43 -6.93 -9.90 -20.31
N ASN A 44 -7.89 -9.94 -21.24
CA ASN A 44 -8.02 -8.94 -22.29
C ASN A 44 -9.45 -8.89 -22.84
N TRP A 45 -9.68 -7.89 -23.69
CA TRP A 45 -10.99 -7.67 -24.31
C TRP A 45 -11.43 -8.82 -25.22
N GLU A 46 -10.52 -9.43 -25.96
CA GLU A 46 -10.84 -10.53 -26.86
C GLU A 46 -11.38 -11.75 -26.09
N GLU A 47 -10.75 -12.10 -24.98
CA GLU A 47 -11.20 -13.17 -24.08
C GLU A 47 -12.60 -12.86 -23.52
N PHE A 48 -12.84 -11.60 -23.10
CA PHE A 48 -14.16 -11.17 -22.66
C PHE A 48 -15.20 -11.32 -23.75
N VAL A 49 -14.93 -10.84 -24.98
CA VAL A 49 -15.85 -10.95 -26.11
C VAL A 49 -16.18 -12.41 -26.43
N GLN A 50 -15.20 -13.30 -26.41
CA GLN A 50 -15.42 -14.73 -26.62
C GLN A 50 -16.32 -15.33 -25.52
N GLY A 51 -16.07 -15.02 -24.24
CA GLY A 51 -16.89 -15.44 -23.11
C GLY A 51 -18.31 -14.90 -23.19
N TYR A 52 -18.45 -13.61 -23.52
CA TYR A 52 -19.73 -12.93 -23.68
C TYR A 52 -20.57 -13.60 -24.75
N ARG A 53 -20.03 -13.86 -25.94
CA ARG A 53 -20.74 -14.51 -27.05
C ARG A 53 -21.18 -15.95 -26.72
N ARG A 54 -20.42 -16.69 -25.92
CA ARG A 54 -20.78 -18.06 -25.50
C ARG A 54 -22.01 -18.09 -24.58
N THR A 55 -22.18 -17.05 -23.78
CA THR A 55 -23.25 -16.94 -22.76
C THR A 55 -24.38 -16.00 -23.20
N GLN A 56 -24.27 -15.39 -24.38
CA GLN A 56 -25.21 -14.39 -24.87
C GLN A 56 -26.55 -15.02 -25.17
N THR A 57 -27.60 -14.40 -24.66
CA THR A 57 -29.02 -14.79 -24.93
C THR A 57 -29.76 -13.80 -25.81
N GLN A 58 -29.20 -12.61 -26.03
CA GLN A 58 -29.74 -11.53 -26.82
C GLN A 58 -28.71 -11.05 -27.83
N ASP A 59 -29.13 -10.62 -29.00
CA ASP A 59 -28.19 -10.09 -30.00
C ASP A 59 -27.78 -8.67 -29.67
N VAL A 60 -26.62 -8.54 -28.96
CA VAL A 60 -26.02 -7.28 -28.61
C VAL A 60 -24.70 -7.13 -29.38
N LYS A 61 -24.57 -6.03 -30.09
CA LYS A 61 -23.37 -5.71 -30.87
C LYS A 61 -22.25 -5.28 -29.90
N LEU A 62 -21.19 -6.06 -29.85
CA LEU A 62 -19.98 -5.71 -29.13
C LEU A 62 -19.05 -4.85 -30.00
N GLU A 63 -18.39 -3.88 -29.39
CA GLU A 63 -17.37 -3.09 -30.08
C GLU A 63 -16.14 -3.96 -30.39
N GLU A 64 -15.44 -3.66 -31.48
CA GLU A 64 -14.21 -4.37 -31.87
C GLU A 64 -13.07 -4.13 -30.88
N LYS A 65 -13.05 -2.95 -30.26
CA LYS A 65 -12.08 -2.55 -29.24
C LYS A 65 -12.76 -2.29 -27.91
N ALA A 66 -12.05 -2.54 -26.82
CA ALA A 66 -12.53 -2.19 -25.49
C ALA A 66 -12.80 -0.68 -25.43
N PRO A 67 -13.98 -0.25 -24.96
CA PRO A 67 -14.29 1.17 -24.77
C PRO A 67 -13.59 1.78 -23.53
N PHE A 68 -12.83 0.97 -22.79
CA PHE A 68 -12.06 1.28 -21.60
C PHE A 68 -10.69 0.58 -21.64
N PHE A 69 -9.80 1.02 -20.79
CA PHE A 69 -8.46 0.42 -20.72
C PHE A 69 -8.53 -1.02 -20.16
N MET A 70 -7.98 -1.96 -20.89
CA MET A 70 -7.77 -3.36 -20.47
C MET A 70 -6.35 -3.80 -20.83
N GLY A 71 -5.36 -3.24 -20.15
CA GLY A 71 -3.96 -3.60 -20.32
C GLY A 71 -3.43 -4.42 -19.15
N SER A 72 -2.57 -5.39 -19.41
CA SER A 72 -1.99 -6.25 -18.37
C SER A 72 -1.04 -5.52 -17.43
N LEU A 73 -0.47 -4.38 -17.83
CA LEU A 73 0.45 -3.57 -17.04
C LEU A 73 0.14 -2.09 -17.22
N LEU A 74 -0.28 -1.43 -16.13
CA LEU A 74 -0.44 0.02 -16.09
C LEU A 74 0.90 0.70 -15.76
N THR A 75 1.22 1.74 -16.51
CA THR A 75 2.45 2.53 -16.37
C THR A 75 2.26 3.73 -15.43
N GLU A 76 3.34 4.44 -15.11
CA GLU A 76 3.23 5.70 -14.35
C GLU A 76 2.37 6.73 -15.07
N GLN A 77 2.49 6.84 -16.39
CA GLN A 77 1.72 7.78 -17.18
C GLN A 77 0.21 7.51 -17.15
N ASP A 78 -0.19 6.24 -17.00
CA ASP A 78 -1.60 5.86 -16.91
C ASP A 78 -2.22 6.17 -15.53
N CYS A 79 -1.39 6.21 -14.48
CA CYS A 79 -1.85 6.24 -13.10
C CYS A 79 -1.62 7.58 -12.40
N PHE A 80 -0.64 8.37 -12.85
CA PHE A 80 -0.30 9.65 -12.22
C PHE A 80 -0.54 10.82 -13.18
N PRO A 81 -1.19 11.91 -12.73
CA PRO A 81 -1.49 13.06 -13.59
C PRO A 81 -0.24 13.75 -14.10
N ASP A 82 0.85 13.70 -13.36
CA ASP A 82 2.16 14.24 -13.73
C ASP A 82 3.30 13.46 -13.07
N GLU A 83 4.54 13.68 -13.55
CA GLU A 83 5.74 12.97 -13.06
C GLU A 83 6.08 13.27 -11.59
N ASN A 84 5.65 14.41 -11.07
CA ASN A 84 5.91 14.84 -9.69
C ASN A 84 4.88 14.30 -8.70
N SER A 85 3.72 13.83 -9.17
CA SER A 85 2.70 13.24 -8.33
C SER A 85 3.24 11.96 -7.68
N GLU A 86 3.15 11.87 -6.35
CA GLU A 86 3.63 10.72 -5.56
C GLU A 86 2.49 9.81 -5.11
N VAL A 87 1.30 10.37 -4.97
CA VAL A 87 0.05 9.67 -4.63
C VAL A 87 -1.02 10.13 -5.61
N SER A 88 -1.72 9.19 -6.22
CA SER A 88 -2.84 9.45 -7.13
C SER A 88 -4.12 8.84 -6.57
N VAL A 89 -5.25 9.53 -6.73
CA VAL A 89 -6.58 9.07 -6.34
C VAL A 89 -7.47 9.05 -7.56
N LEU A 90 -7.99 7.87 -7.89
CA LEU A 90 -8.79 7.62 -9.08
C LEU A 90 -10.07 6.87 -8.68
N LEU A 91 -11.17 7.16 -9.35
CA LEU A 91 -12.37 6.34 -9.21
C LEU A 91 -12.18 5.03 -9.99
N HIS A 92 -12.56 3.93 -9.36
CA HIS A 92 -12.65 2.64 -10.04
C HIS A 92 -13.92 2.61 -10.89
N ASP A 93 -13.80 2.10 -12.11
CA ASP A 93 -14.88 2.07 -13.08
C ASP A 93 -15.94 1.03 -12.70
N ARG A 94 -17.20 1.42 -12.77
CA ARG A 94 -18.33 0.53 -12.53
C ARG A 94 -18.69 -0.25 -13.79
N TYR A 95 -19.13 -1.51 -13.62
CA TYR A 95 -19.60 -2.41 -14.69
C TYR A 95 -18.54 -2.79 -15.73
N VAL A 96 -17.30 -2.36 -15.57
CA VAL A 96 -16.19 -2.83 -16.42
C VAL A 96 -15.92 -4.30 -16.09
N PRO A 97 -15.83 -5.20 -17.07
CA PRO A 97 -15.52 -6.60 -16.81
C PRO A 97 -14.27 -6.75 -15.97
N PRO A 98 -14.26 -7.62 -14.95
CA PRO A 98 -13.07 -7.82 -14.17
C PRO A 98 -11.95 -8.38 -15.04
N PHE A 99 -10.80 -7.71 -15.06
CA PHE A 99 -9.65 -8.16 -15.83
C PHE A 99 -8.38 -8.12 -14.99
N TYR A 100 -7.51 -9.11 -15.20
CA TYR A 100 -6.24 -9.19 -14.53
C TYR A 100 -5.27 -8.12 -15.02
N HIS A 101 -4.74 -7.39 -14.07
CA HIS A 101 -3.65 -6.44 -14.29
C HIS A 101 -2.75 -6.38 -13.08
N SER A 102 -1.54 -5.90 -13.27
CA SER A 102 -0.58 -5.60 -12.20
C SER A 102 -0.08 -4.17 -12.32
N LEU A 103 0.38 -3.62 -11.22
CA LEU A 103 0.95 -2.28 -11.14
C LEU A 103 2.38 -2.35 -10.61
N LYS A 104 3.22 -1.40 -10.97
CA LYS A 104 4.55 -1.23 -10.36
C LYS A 104 4.51 -0.45 -9.03
N PHE A 105 3.33 -0.12 -8.55
CA PHE A 105 3.05 0.73 -7.40
C PHE A 105 2.26 -0.02 -6.35
N VAL A 106 2.19 0.53 -5.14
CA VAL A 106 1.23 0.11 -4.13
C VAL A 106 -0.15 0.67 -4.50
N LYS A 107 -1.17 -0.19 -4.49
CA LYS A 107 -2.56 0.20 -4.73
C LYS A 107 -3.40 -0.10 -3.51
N ILE A 108 -4.21 0.86 -3.08
CA ILE A 108 -5.28 0.64 -2.11
C ILE A 108 -6.60 0.77 -2.87
N VAL A 109 -7.48 -0.20 -2.72
CA VAL A 109 -8.85 -0.13 -3.24
C VAL A 109 -9.79 0.00 -2.04
N TYR A 110 -10.47 1.12 -1.92
CA TYR A 110 -11.36 1.45 -0.80
C TYR A 110 -12.81 1.50 -1.27
N ALA A 111 -13.71 0.80 -0.58
CA ALA A 111 -15.15 0.87 -0.79
C ALA A 111 -15.75 2.08 -0.05
N LEU A 112 -15.76 3.25 -0.67
CA LEU A 112 -16.26 4.48 -0.05
C LEU A 112 -17.78 4.44 0.15
N ARG A 113 -18.51 3.76 -0.77
CA ARG A 113 -19.93 3.50 -0.70
C ARG A 113 -20.26 2.18 -1.37
N GLY A 114 -21.17 1.40 -0.80
CA GLY A 114 -21.52 0.07 -1.32
C GLY A 114 -20.36 -0.91 -1.15
N GLY A 115 -19.97 -1.61 -2.21
CA GLY A 115 -18.91 -2.60 -2.14
C GLY A 115 -18.34 -2.97 -3.50
N PHE A 116 -17.31 -3.79 -3.49
CA PHE A 116 -16.70 -4.34 -4.70
C PHE A 116 -16.31 -5.80 -4.51
N ILE A 117 -16.04 -6.49 -5.61
CA ILE A 117 -15.48 -7.83 -5.61
C ILE A 117 -14.00 -7.71 -5.95
N PHE A 118 -13.16 -8.24 -5.08
CA PHE A 118 -11.73 -8.37 -5.28
C PHE A 118 -11.39 -9.78 -5.74
N TYR A 119 -10.60 -9.90 -6.79
CA TYR A 119 -10.08 -11.17 -7.28
C TYR A 119 -8.57 -11.18 -7.15
N LEU A 120 -8.07 -12.23 -6.50
CA LEU A 120 -6.66 -12.53 -6.40
C LEU A 120 -6.40 -13.88 -7.08
N ARG A 121 -5.39 -13.94 -7.95
CA ARG A 121 -4.98 -15.20 -8.54
C ARG A 121 -4.03 -15.91 -7.59
N GLU A 122 -4.43 -17.09 -7.15
CA GLU A 122 -3.69 -17.89 -6.17
C GLU A 122 -3.52 -19.31 -6.72
N ASN A 123 -2.27 -19.76 -6.93
CA ASN A 123 -1.96 -21.09 -7.49
C ASN A 123 -2.71 -21.39 -8.81
N GLY A 124 -2.87 -20.39 -9.66
CA GLY A 124 -3.58 -20.51 -10.93
C GLY A 124 -5.11 -20.52 -10.83
N GLN A 125 -5.67 -20.38 -9.63
CA GLN A 125 -7.11 -20.29 -9.39
C GLN A 125 -7.50 -18.86 -8.95
N ASP A 126 -8.73 -18.48 -9.23
CA ASP A 126 -9.27 -17.17 -8.89
C ASP A 126 -9.92 -17.23 -7.50
N ARG A 127 -9.31 -16.58 -6.52
CA ARG A 127 -9.92 -16.35 -5.21
C ARG A 127 -10.79 -15.10 -5.29
N LYS A 128 -12.10 -15.28 -5.12
CA LYS A 128 -13.10 -14.21 -5.13
C LYS A 128 -13.40 -13.77 -3.70
N ILE A 129 -13.26 -12.48 -3.42
CA ILE A 129 -13.43 -11.90 -2.08
C ILE A 129 -14.38 -10.72 -2.17
N GLN A 130 -15.48 -10.75 -1.40
CA GLN A 130 -16.40 -9.62 -1.31
C GLN A 130 -15.90 -8.61 -0.30
N MET A 131 -15.81 -7.34 -0.70
CA MET A 131 -15.49 -6.19 0.13
C MET A 131 -16.74 -5.34 0.32
N GLY A 132 -17.05 -4.99 1.56
CA GLY A 132 -18.19 -4.15 1.93
C GLY A 132 -17.84 -2.67 2.03
N GLU A 133 -18.84 -1.82 2.30
CA GLU A 133 -18.64 -0.40 2.52
C GLU A 133 -17.71 -0.15 3.71
N GLY A 134 -16.72 0.72 3.52
CA GLY A 134 -15.66 1.03 4.49
C GLY A 134 -14.46 0.09 4.44
N ASP A 135 -14.60 -1.10 3.84
CA ASP A 135 -13.49 -2.03 3.70
C ASP A 135 -12.51 -1.58 2.62
N PHE A 136 -11.27 -2.00 2.75
CA PHE A 136 -10.28 -1.77 1.70
C PHE A 136 -9.28 -2.92 1.58
N VAL A 137 -8.60 -2.97 0.44
CA VAL A 137 -7.52 -3.91 0.17
C VAL A 137 -6.26 -3.18 -0.20
N ILE A 138 -5.14 -3.58 0.39
CA ILE A 138 -3.80 -3.09 0.06
C ILE A 138 -3.14 -4.13 -0.85
N ILE A 139 -2.77 -3.71 -2.04
CA ILE A 139 -2.23 -4.55 -3.10
C ILE A 139 -0.78 -4.12 -3.36
N PRO A 140 0.18 -5.02 -3.13
CA PRO A 140 1.58 -4.79 -3.43
C PRO A 140 1.85 -4.56 -4.91
N PRO A 141 3.00 -3.96 -5.27
CA PRO A 141 3.46 -3.92 -6.66
C PRO A 141 3.57 -5.32 -7.27
N GLU A 142 3.29 -5.41 -8.56
CA GLU A 142 3.41 -6.61 -9.40
C GLU A 142 2.43 -7.76 -9.06
N VAL A 143 1.49 -7.57 -8.13
CA VAL A 143 0.42 -8.52 -7.84
C VAL A 143 -0.62 -8.49 -8.95
N SER A 144 -0.89 -9.68 -9.53
CA SER A 144 -1.96 -9.85 -10.52
C SER A 144 -3.30 -9.91 -9.80
N GLN A 145 -4.15 -8.93 -10.06
CA GLN A 145 -5.43 -8.75 -9.38
C GLN A 145 -6.49 -8.18 -10.31
N ALA A 146 -7.76 -8.38 -9.96
CA ALA A 146 -8.89 -7.71 -10.60
C ALA A 146 -9.88 -7.19 -9.56
N VAL A 147 -10.58 -6.12 -9.91
CA VAL A 147 -11.63 -5.52 -9.09
C VAL A 147 -12.89 -5.38 -9.94
N PHE A 148 -14.03 -5.67 -9.36
CA PHE A 148 -15.31 -5.53 -10.04
C PHE A 148 -16.34 -4.81 -9.17
N THR A 149 -16.84 -3.70 -9.65
CA THR A 149 -17.91 -2.91 -9.04
C THR A 149 -19.15 -2.98 -9.92
N ARG A 150 -20.21 -3.65 -9.44
CA ARG A 150 -21.44 -3.95 -10.21
C ARG A 150 -22.68 -3.22 -9.73
N ASP A 151 -22.52 -2.28 -8.81
CA ASP A 151 -23.62 -1.49 -8.27
C ASP A 151 -23.48 -0.03 -8.70
N GLU A 152 -24.58 0.56 -9.23
CA GLU A 152 -24.60 1.95 -9.68
C GLU A 152 -24.37 2.93 -8.55
N GLY A 153 -24.87 2.62 -7.36
CA GLY A 153 -24.68 3.43 -6.16
C GLY A 153 -23.32 3.25 -5.49
N ALA A 154 -22.50 2.31 -5.95
CA ALA A 154 -21.19 2.08 -5.36
C ALA A 154 -20.17 3.13 -5.80
N VAL A 155 -19.31 3.49 -4.88
CA VAL A 155 -18.14 4.37 -5.10
C VAL A 155 -16.91 3.63 -4.58
N THR A 156 -16.10 3.16 -5.51
CA THR A 156 -14.83 2.48 -5.23
C THR A 156 -13.68 3.40 -5.61
N VAL A 157 -12.75 3.61 -4.69
CA VAL A 157 -11.63 4.56 -4.82
C VAL A 157 -10.33 3.78 -4.91
N ASN A 158 -9.54 4.04 -5.95
CA ASN A 158 -8.17 3.57 -6.08
C ASN A 158 -7.21 4.66 -5.58
N ILE A 159 -6.42 4.36 -4.56
CA ILE A 159 -5.32 5.20 -4.07
C ILE A 159 -4.03 4.51 -4.51
N ILE A 160 -3.27 5.16 -5.37
CA ILE A 160 -2.05 4.62 -5.97
C ILE A 160 -0.87 5.40 -5.42
N ILE A 161 0.14 4.68 -4.92
CA ILE A 161 1.27 5.27 -4.20
C ILE A 161 2.57 4.77 -4.84
N LYS A 162 3.47 5.68 -5.21
CA LYS A 162 4.80 5.29 -5.70
C LYS A 162 5.53 4.46 -4.64
N ARG A 163 6.24 3.42 -5.08
CA ARG A 163 6.95 2.50 -4.17
C ARG A 163 7.97 3.23 -3.28
N SER A 164 8.69 4.22 -3.84
CA SER A 164 9.62 5.07 -3.08
C SER A 164 8.91 5.85 -1.98
N THR A 165 7.82 6.52 -2.33
CA THR A 165 7.01 7.31 -1.40
C THR A 165 6.45 6.46 -0.28
N PHE A 166 5.95 5.27 -0.60
CA PHE A 166 5.46 4.34 0.39
C PHE A 166 6.58 3.89 1.34
N GLY A 167 7.74 3.49 0.80
CA GLY A 167 8.90 3.09 1.59
C GLY A 167 9.39 4.19 2.52
N ASP A 168 9.48 5.42 2.04
CA ASP A 168 9.95 6.57 2.84
C ASP A 168 8.91 6.99 3.92
N ALA A 169 7.62 6.98 3.59
CA ALA A 169 6.54 7.33 4.52
C ALA A 169 6.37 6.30 5.66
N PHE A 170 6.56 5.03 5.36
CA PHE A 170 6.34 3.93 6.31
C PHE A 170 7.61 3.30 6.85
N TYR A 171 8.77 3.92 6.58
CA TYR A 171 10.06 3.38 7.00
C TYR A 171 10.13 3.11 8.52
N SER A 172 9.58 3.99 9.34
CA SER A 172 9.51 3.79 10.79
C SER A 172 8.66 2.58 11.19
N LEU A 173 7.54 2.36 10.50
CA LEU A 173 6.69 1.18 10.72
C LEU A 173 7.39 -0.11 10.29
N LEU A 174 8.13 -0.08 9.19
CA LEU A 174 8.94 -1.22 8.72
C LEU A 174 9.99 -1.66 9.75
N MET A 175 10.34 -0.79 10.69
CA MET A 175 11.28 -1.11 11.77
C MET A 175 10.60 -1.68 13.02
N GLU A 176 9.25 -1.72 13.10
CA GLU A 176 8.54 -2.38 14.19
C GLU A 176 8.76 -3.91 14.14
N ASN A 177 8.49 -4.57 15.25
CA ASN A 177 8.64 -6.03 15.37
C ASN A 177 7.26 -6.67 15.52
N ASP A 178 6.45 -6.62 14.47
CA ASP A 178 5.12 -7.19 14.42
C ASP A 178 4.81 -7.78 13.02
N ASP A 179 3.72 -8.54 12.94
CA ASP A 179 3.28 -9.19 11.70
C ASP A 179 2.94 -8.18 10.60
N ILE A 180 2.55 -6.97 10.97
CA ILE A 180 2.21 -5.88 10.05
C ILE A 180 3.47 -5.34 9.40
N SER A 181 4.55 -5.14 10.17
CA SER A 181 5.85 -4.77 9.64
C SER A 181 6.39 -5.82 8.68
N ASP A 182 6.28 -7.10 9.05
CA ASP A 182 6.68 -8.21 8.18
C ASP A 182 5.86 -8.24 6.88
N PHE A 183 4.54 -7.99 6.95
CA PHE A 183 3.71 -7.84 5.77
C PHE A 183 4.18 -6.68 4.88
N PHE A 184 4.47 -5.50 5.44
CA PHE A 184 4.95 -4.36 4.66
C PHE A 184 6.33 -4.59 4.05
N TRP A 185 7.26 -5.24 4.77
CA TRP A 185 8.54 -5.66 4.20
C TRP A 185 8.34 -6.61 3.02
N GLN A 186 7.46 -7.60 3.19
CA GLN A 186 7.10 -8.52 2.12
C GLN A 186 6.43 -7.77 0.95
N MET A 187 5.50 -6.88 1.25
CA MET A 187 4.78 -6.09 0.25
C MET A 187 5.71 -5.26 -0.63
N LEU A 188 6.69 -4.59 -0.02
CA LEU A 188 7.57 -3.68 -0.75
C LEU A 188 8.68 -4.40 -1.52
N TYR A 189 9.16 -5.52 -1.01
CA TYR A 189 10.46 -6.05 -1.40
C TYR A 189 10.47 -7.50 -1.86
N SER A 190 9.36 -8.25 -1.79
CA SER A 190 9.31 -9.60 -2.36
C SER A 190 8.86 -9.59 -3.83
N LYS A 191 9.32 -10.53 -4.64
CA LYS A 191 8.91 -10.71 -6.04
C LYS A 191 7.98 -11.91 -6.20
N GLY A 192 7.17 -11.92 -7.25
CA GLY A 192 6.35 -13.09 -7.61
C GLY A 192 5.12 -13.29 -6.73
N LYS A 193 4.34 -12.28 -6.50
CA LYS A 193 3.40 -12.16 -5.40
C LYS A 193 1.98 -12.45 -5.80
N GLU A 194 1.38 -13.33 -5.03
CA GLU A 194 -0.06 -13.54 -5.03
C GLU A 194 -0.59 -13.20 -3.62
N ARG A 195 -0.25 -12.00 -3.08
CA ARG A 195 -0.67 -11.57 -1.73
C ARG A 195 -1.26 -10.18 -1.72
N ALA A 196 -2.28 -9.99 -0.89
CA ALA A 196 -2.85 -8.70 -0.56
C ALA A 196 -3.22 -8.66 0.93
N LEU A 197 -3.39 -7.46 1.49
CA LEU A 197 -3.89 -7.26 2.86
C LEU A 197 -5.32 -6.73 2.76
N LEU A 198 -6.27 -7.49 3.27
CA LEU A 198 -7.64 -7.06 3.46
C LEU A 198 -7.76 -6.37 4.80
N VAL A 199 -8.49 -5.26 4.84
CA VAL A 199 -8.79 -4.53 6.07
C VAL A 199 -10.29 -4.31 6.15
N ARG A 200 -10.92 -4.93 7.16
CA ARG A 200 -12.37 -4.91 7.38
C ARG A 200 -12.75 -3.81 8.37
N CYS A 201 -12.88 -2.59 7.88
CA CYS A 201 -13.17 -1.43 8.73
C CYS A 201 -14.67 -1.15 8.91
N GLY A 202 -15.53 -1.74 8.06
CA GLY A 202 -16.95 -1.43 8.06
C GLY A 202 -17.21 0.07 7.92
N GLN A 203 -18.27 0.56 8.55
CA GLN A 203 -18.66 1.97 8.45
C GLN A 203 -17.89 2.88 9.45
N ASP A 204 -16.55 2.88 9.40
CA ASP A 204 -15.75 3.85 10.13
C ASP A 204 -15.85 5.25 9.50
N GLU A 205 -16.70 6.11 10.08
CA GLU A 205 -16.94 7.48 9.58
C GLU A 205 -15.66 8.33 9.50
N ARG A 206 -14.66 8.04 10.32
CA ARG A 206 -13.39 8.81 10.33
C ARG A 206 -12.53 8.44 9.14
N LEU A 207 -12.43 7.14 8.81
CA LEU A 207 -11.75 6.67 7.63
C LEU A 207 -12.49 7.11 6.35
N GLN A 208 -13.81 7.00 6.33
CA GLN A 208 -14.63 7.47 5.20
C GLN A 208 -14.42 8.96 4.93
N ARG A 209 -14.41 9.80 5.98
CA ARG A 209 -14.15 11.24 5.84
C ARG A 209 -12.76 11.52 5.30
N LEU A 210 -11.74 10.81 5.80
CA LEU A 210 -10.37 10.93 5.32
C LEU A 210 -10.26 10.62 3.83
N VAL A 211 -10.90 9.53 3.37
CA VAL A 211 -10.90 9.15 1.95
C VAL A 211 -11.69 10.16 1.11
N LEU A 212 -12.78 10.74 1.61
CA LEU A 212 -13.49 11.84 0.94
C LEU A 212 -12.61 13.08 0.76
N GLU A 213 -11.81 13.45 1.77
CA GLU A 213 -10.85 14.55 1.66
C GLU A 213 -9.76 14.25 0.62
N MET A 214 -9.26 12.99 0.58
CA MET A 214 -8.34 12.53 -0.46
C MET A 214 -8.97 12.63 -1.87
N CYS A 215 -10.23 12.26 -2.02
CA CYS A 215 -10.96 12.37 -3.28
C CYS A 215 -11.13 13.86 -3.68
N ALA A 216 -11.46 14.72 -2.74
CA ALA A 216 -11.61 16.15 -2.99
C ALA A 216 -10.30 16.79 -3.46
N GLU A 217 -9.17 16.38 -2.92
CA GLU A 217 -7.85 16.89 -3.28
C GLU A 217 -7.30 16.25 -4.56
N GLY A 218 -7.55 14.96 -4.77
CA GLY A 218 -6.98 14.21 -5.89
C GLY A 218 -7.80 14.25 -7.18
N ILE A 219 -9.14 14.36 -7.10
CA ILE A 219 -10.06 14.24 -8.25
C ILE A 219 -10.55 15.62 -8.71
N LEU A 220 -10.83 16.54 -7.77
CA LEU A 220 -11.22 17.89 -8.14
C LEU A 220 -9.96 18.70 -8.47
N ASP A 221 -9.97 19.34 -9.64
CA ASP A 221 -8.91 20.27 -10.04
C ASP A 221 -8.98 21.53 -9.18
N ARG A 222 -8.23 21.55 -8.07
CA ARG A 222 -8.11 22.69 -7.16
C ARG A 222 -6.84 23.47 -7.48
N ALA A 223 -6.96 24.77 -7.69
CA ALA A 223 -5.81 25.65 -7.82
C ALA A 223 -4.95 25.60 -6.56
N GLY A 224 -3.67 25.26 -6.71
CA GLY A 224 -2.73 25.14 -5.60
C GLY A 224 -1.33 24.76 -6.02
N SER A 225 -0.42 24.71 -5.05
CA SER A 225 0.95 24.24 -5.28
C SER A 225 0.99 22.70 -5.31
N GLU A 226 1.52 22.10 -6.37
CA GLU A 226 1.73 20.65 -6.47
C GLU A 226 2.56 20.09 -5.29
N ALA A 227 3.56 20.85 -4.82
CA ALA A 227 4.32 20.46 -3.64
C ALA A 227 3.45 20.37 -2.37
N GLY A 228 2.50 21.30 -2.19
CA GLY A 228 1.53 21.27 -1.10
C GLY A 228 0.57 20.10 -1.22
N LYS A 229 0.07 19.82 -2.43
CA LYS A 229 -0.80 18.67 -2.72
C LYS A 229 -0.11 17.35 -2.39
N ASN A 230 1.11 17.14 -2.86
CA ASN A 230 1.89 15.94 -2.56
C ASN A 230 2.10 15.75 -1.05
N LEU A 231 2.39 16.81 -0.30
CA LEU A 231 2.55 16.75 1.15
C LEU A 231 1.25 16.35 1.84
N MET A 232 0.12 16.96 1.45
CA MET A 232 -1.20 16.61 1.99
C MET A 232 -1.57 15.17 1.69
N MET A 233 -1.40 14.73 0.44
CA MET A 233 -1.71 13.36 0.03
C MET A 233 -0.89 12.31 0.78
N LYS A 234 0.41 12.56 1.02
CA LYS A 234 1.23 11.70 1.90
C LYS A 234 0.70 11.69 3.33
N GLY A 235 0.34 12.85 3.86
CA GLY A 235 -0.25 12.96 5.20
C GLY A 235 -1.55 12.16 5.34
N TYR A 236 -2.43 12.22 4.35
CA TYR A 236 -3.65 11.42 4.32
C TYR A 236 -3.37 9.91 4.27
N VAL A 237 -2.42 9.48 3.44
CA VAL A 237 -2.00 8.07 3.39
C VAL A 237 -1.47 7.61 4.74
N MET A 238 -0.63 8.40 5.41
CA MET A 238 -0.12 8.08 6.75
C MET A 238 -1.24 8.00 7.79
N LEU A 239 -2.22 8.91 7.74
CA LEU A 239 -3.38 8.90 8.63
C LEU A 239 -4.29 7.68 8.36
N LEU A 240 -4.51 7.31 7.09
CA LEU A 240 -5.28 6.13 6.72
C LEU A 240 -4.69 4.86 7.35
N PHE A 241 -3.38 4.66 7.14
CA PHE A 241 -2.69 3.50 7.72
C PHE A 241 -2.62 3.56 9.24
N GLY A 242 -2.25 4.70 9.82
CA GLY A 242 -2.13 4.85 11.27
C GLY A 242 -3.45 4.58 12.01
N ARG A 243 -4.59 5.00 11.43
CA ARG A 243 -5.92 4.68 11.98
C ARG A 243 -6.27 3.21 11.80
N ALA A 244 -6.09 2.67 10.58
CA ALA A 244 -6.36 1.28 10.31
C ALA A 244 -5.56 0.35 11.25
N MET A 245 -4.27 0.61 11.43
CA MET A 245 -3.42 -0.16 12.34
C MET A 245 -3.83 -0.01 13.80
N ARG A 246 -4.21 1.17 14.24
CA ARG A 246 -4.56 1.41 15.64
C ARG A 246 -5.97 0.89 16.02
N GLU A 247 -6.91 1.04 15.10
CA GLU A 247 -8.33 0.83 15.38
C GLU A 247 -8.85 -0.50 14.80
N HIS A 248 -8.17 -1.05 13.77
CA HIS A 248 -8.60 -2.24 13.00
C HIS A 248 -7.51 -3.32 12.82
N ALA A 249 -6.49 -3.36 13.68
CA ALA A 249 -5.43 -4.36 13.55
C ALA A 249 -5.97 -5.82 13.61
N GLY A 250 -7.02 -6.07 14.41
CA GLY A 250 -7.65 -7.38 14.54
C GLY A 250 -8.50 -7.80 13.33
N GLU A 251 -8.85 -6.85 12.46
CA GLU A 251 -9.64 -7.06 11.23
C GLU A 251 -8.78 -7.08 9.97
N MET A 252 -7.46 -7.15 10.12
CA MET A 252 -6.50 -7.27 9.02
C MET A 252 -6.27 -8.74 8.69
N GLU A 253 -6.50 -9.11 7.43
CA GLU A 253 -6.31 -10.47 6.92
C GLU A 253 -5.33 -10.45 5.74
N SER A 254 -4.20 -11.14 5.87
CA SER A 254 -3.31 -11.37 4.72
C SER A 254 -3.83 -12.54 3.89
N VAL A 255 -4.09 -12.29 2.61
CA VAL A 255 -4.59 -13.30 1.67
C VAL A 255 -3.58 -13.55 0.56
N GLY A 256 -3.56 -14.80 0.05
CA GLY A 256 -2.66 -15.22 -1.01
C GLY A 256 -1.42 -15.97 -0.52
N HIS A 257 -0.56 -16.36 -1.45
CA HIS A 257 0.58 -17.23 -1.22
C HIS A 257 1.93 -16.50 -1.34
N LEU A 258 2.89 -16.86 -0.47
CA LEU A 258 4.32 -16.55 -0.66
C LEU A 258 5.00 -17.79 -1.22
N SER A 259 5.74 -17.65 -2.32
CA SER A 259 6.69 -18.68 -2.67
C SER A 259 7.86 -18.67 -1.68
N GLU A 260 8.48 -19.82 -1.43
CA GLU A 260 9.67 -19.90 -0.56
C GLU A 260 10.82 -18.97 -1.05
N ALA A 261 10.92 -18.77 -2.37
CA ALA A 261 11.91 -17.85 -2.95
C ALA A 261 11.67 -16.37 -2.60
N ASP A 262 10.44 -15.98 -2.33
CA ASP A 262 10.05 -14.61 -2.03
C ASP A 262 10.16 -14.26 -0.54
N ALA A 263 10.25 -15.28 0.31
CA ALA A 263 10.43 -15.11 1.76
C ALA A 263 11.86 -14.72 2.15
N VAL A 264 12.84 -14.86 1.25
CA VAL A 264 14.28 -14.69 1.58
C VAL A 264 14.60 -13.29 2.09
N LEU A 265 14.11 -12.23 1.45
CA LEU A 265 14.42 -10.87 1.93
C LEU A 265 13.73 -10.54 3.25
N PRO A 266 12.42 -10.76 3.42
CA PRO A 266 11.76 -10.59 4.71
C PRO A 266 12.43 -11.38 5.84
N GLU A 267 12.85 -12.62 5.59
CA GLU A 267 13.60 -13.43 6.56
C GLU A 267 14.98 -12.83 6.86
N MET A 268 15.70 -12.30 5.86
CA MET A 268 16.97 -11.60 6.09
C MET A 268 16.76 -10.36 6.96
N ILE A 269 15.74 -9.55 6.68
CA ILE A 269 15.43 -8.36 7.45
C ILE A 269 15.05 -8.74 8.87
N ARG A 270 14.22 -9.76 9.06
CA ARG A 270 13.86 -10.29 10.38
C ARG A 270 15.11 -10.77 11.12
N TYR A 271 15.96 -11.54 10.46
CA TYR A 271 17.22 -12.02 11.08
C TYR A 271 18.14 -10.86 11.50
N ILE A 272 18.32 -9.82 10.64
CA ILE A 272 19.08 -8.62 10.97
C ILE A 272 18.46 -7.91 12.18
N ARG A 273 17.15 -7.77 12.21
CA ARG A 273 16.39 -7.12 13.28
C ARG A 273 16.50 -7.87 14.61
N GLU A 274 16.39 -9.20 14.59
CA GLU A 274 16.50 -10.03 15.79
C GLU A 274 17.94 -10.12 16.33
N ASN A 275 18.94 -9.97 15.47
CA ASN A 275 20.35 -10.13 15.78
C ASN A 275 21.16 -8.83 15.65
N TYR A 276 20.50 -7.66 15.65
CA TYR A 276 21.13 -6.35 15.36
C TYR A 276 22.32 -6.00 16.23
N THR A 277 22.43 -6.54 17.44
CA THR A 277 23.53 -6.27 18.36
C THR A 277 24.87 -6.82 17.87
N ALA A 278 24.86 -8.00 17.25
CA ALA A 278 26.07 -8.74 16.90
C ALA A 278 26.21 -9.08 15.41
N VAL A 279 25.10 -9.10 14.65
CA VAL A 279 25.12 -9.58 13.26
C VAL A 279 26.08 -8.81 12.37
N THR A 280 26.87 -9.55 11.59
CA THR A 280 27.76 -9.06 10.55
C THR A 280 27.32 -9.58 9.17
N LEU A 281 27.78 -8.92 8.10
CA LEU A 281 27.48 -9.39 6.74
C LEU A 281 28.01 -10.81 6.47
N PRO A 282 29.25 -11.21 6.93
CA PRO A 282 29.71 -12.60 6.84
C PRO A 282 28.82 -13.60 7.56
N GLU A 283 28.30 -13.27 8.74
CA GLU A 283 27.38 -14.14 9.49
C GLU A 283 26.05 -14.29 8.78
N LEU A 284 25.48 -13.18 8.29
CA LEU A 284 24.27 -13.22 7.47
C LEU A 284 24.48 -14.08 6.23
N ALA A 285 25.63 -13.94 5.55
CA ALA A 285 25.97 -14.71 4.37
C ALA A 285 26.05 -16.22 4.67
N ARG A 286 26.64 -16.58 5.80
CA ARG A 286 26.73 -17.97 6.28
C ARG A 286 25.34 -18.53 6.60
N HIS A 287 24.51 -17.75 7.31
CA HIS A 287 23.15 -18.17 7.70
C HIS A 287 22.28 -18.49 6.49
N PHE A 288 22.33 -17.66 5.45
CA PHE A 288 21.53 -17.84 4.24
C PHE A 288 22.22 -18.67 3.14
N GLY A 289 23.40 -19.25 3.39
CA GLY A 289 24.11 -20.06 2.39
C GLY A 289 24.47 -19.30 1.11
N ARG A 290 24.84 -18.02 1.24
CA ARG A 290 25.17 -17.14 0.11
C ARG A 290 26.51 -16.44 0.36
N SER A 291 27.11 -15.87 -0.72
CA SER A 291 28.30 -15.03 -0.55
C SER A 291 27.94 -13.61 -0.07
N GLU A 292 28.85 -12.97 0.67
CA GLU A 292 28.69 -11.58 1.13
C GLU A 292 28.42 -10.61 0.00
N GLY A 293 29.16 -10.75 -1.11
CA GLY A 293 28.98 -9.91 -2.30
C GLY A 293 27.62 -10.08 -2.95
N TYR A 294 27.06 -11.31 -2.94
CA TYR A 294 25.69 -11.55 -3.40
C TYR A 294 24.67 -10.87 -2.49
N LEU A 295 24.75 -11.11 -1.16
CA LEU A 295 23.79 -10.52 -0.21
C LEU A 295 23.84 -8.99 -0.19
N SER A 296 25.04 -8.41 -0.23
CA SER A 296 25.19 -6.94 -0.27
C SER A 296 24.51 -6.35 -1.50
N ARG A 297 24.70 -6.93 -2.69
CA ARG A 297 24.02 -6.50 -3.92
C ARG A 297 22.54 -6.78 -3.89
N TYR A 298 22.11 -7.94 -3.39
CA TYR A 298 20.72 -8.34 -3.27
C TYR A 298 19.94 -7.39 -2.37
N ILE A 299 20.40 -7.16 -1.12
CA ILE A 299 19.80 -6.22 -0.17
C ILE A 299 19.68 -4.83 -0.81
N ARG A 300 20.78 -4.32 -1.41
CA ARG A 300 20.79 -2.98 -2.02
C ARG A 300 19.84 -2.87 -3.23
N ARG A 301 19.75 -3.91 -4.05
CA ARG A 301 18.85 -3.96 -5.21
C ARG A 301 17.39 -3.95 -4.78
N GLU A 302 17.06 -4.76 -3.76
CA GLU A 302 15.68 -4.92 -3.33
C GLU A 302 15.19 -3.78 -2.43
N THR A 303 16.05 -3.28 -1.52
CA THR A 303 15.65 -2.26 -0.53
C THR A 303 16.09 -0.83 -0.88
N GLY A 304 16.99 -0.67 -1.85
CA GLY A 304 17.67 0.60 -2.12
C GLY A 304 18.70 0.99 -1.04
N LYS A 305 18.79 0.24 0.08
CA LYS A 305 19.64 0.52 1.23
C LYS A 305 20.75 -0.53 1.34
N THR A 306 21.84 -0.18 2.03
CA THR A 306 22.92 -1.15 2.33
C THR A 306 22.61 -1.92 3.62
N PHE A 307 23.23 -3.10 3.79
CA PHE A 307 23.17 -3.86 5.04
C PHE A 307 23.58 -2.99 6.25
N ARG A 308 24.66 -2.21 6.13
CA ARG A 308 25.13 -1.31 7.20
C ARG A 308 24.10 -0.23 7.53
N PHE A 309 23.41 0.29 6.55
CA PHE A 309 22.34 1.26 6.75
C PHE A 309 21.20 0.64 7.55
N LEU A 310 20.68 -0.51 7.13
CA LEU A 310 19.60 -1.21 7.84
C LEU A 310 19.99 -1.55 9.28
N LEU A 311 21.19 -2.08 9.47
CA LEU A 311 21.71 -2.39 10.81
C LEU A 311 21.81 -1.15 11.69
N LYS A 312 22.31 -0.01 11.15
CA LYS A 312 22.36 1.27 11.86
C LYS A 312 20.97 1.70 12.32
N GLU A 313 19.99 1.61 11.45
CA GLU A 313 18.62 2.03 11.77
C GLU A 313 18.00 1.18 12.90
N PHE A 314 18.14 -0.14 12.86
CA PHE A 314 17.67 -1.01 13.94
C PHE A 314 18.36 -0.67 15.28
N ARG A 315 19.67 -0.46 15.27
CA ARG A 315 20.42 -0.07 16.47
C ARG A 315 19.99 1.30 17.01
N MET A 316 19.78 2.28 16.14
CA MET A 316 19.36 3.63 16.52
C MET A 316 17.95 3.64 17.10
N LYS A 317 17.02 2.87 16.54
CA LYS A 317 15.68 2.72 17.08
C LYS A 317 15.69 2.14 18.49
N GLN A 318 16.44 1.06 18.70
CA GLN A 318 16.55 0.43 20.01
C GLN A 318 17.26 1.36 21.03
N ALA A 319 18.26 2.12 20.57
CA ALA A 319 18.91 3.12 21.41
C ALA A 319 17.92 4.18 21.93
N VAL A 320 17.05 4.67 21.06
CA VAL A 320 15.99 5.62 21.43
C VAL A 320 15.06 5.02 22.47
N GLN A 321 14.55 3.82 22.25
CA GLN A 321 13.68 3.14 23.22
C GLN A 321 14.35 2.96 24.59
N MET A 322 15.64 2.61 24.62
CA MET A 322 16.38 2.50 25.86
C MET A 322 16.62 3.86 26.53
N LEU A 323 16.92 4.91 25.75
CA LEU A 323 17.09 6.27 26.27
C LEU A 323 15.82 6.84 26.88
N GLU A 324 14.64 6.47 26.35
CA GLU A 324 13.33 6.91 26.84
C GLU A 324 12.85 6.13 28.07
N ASN A 325 13.08 4.82 28.09
CA ASN A 325 12.46 3.90 29.03
C ASN A 325 13.39 3.36 30.12
N SER A 326 14.66 3.78 30.14
CA SER A 326 15.64 3.33 31.15
C SER A 326 16.50 4.45 31.67
N SER A 327 17.09 4.23 32.85
CA SER A 327 18.08 5.10 33.48
C SER A 327 19.54 4.73 33.10
N CYS A 328 19.73 3.79 32.15
CA CYS A 328 21.05 3.37 31.70
C CYS A 328 21.91 4.57 31.23
N SER A 329 23.19 4.56 31.47
CA SER A 329 24.12 5.56 30.91
C SER A 329 24.13 5.47 29.38
N VAL A 330 24.60 6.52 28.71
CA VAL A 330 24.68 6.52 27.23
C VAL A 330 25.69 5.45 26.77
N GLU A 331 26.70 5.18 27.54
CA GLU A 331 27.71 4.15 27.32
C GLU A 331 27.08 2.74 27.37
N GLU A 332 26.25 2.49 28.38
CA GLU A 332 25.52 1.23 28.53
C GLU A 332 24.54 1.04 27.38
N VAL A 333 23.81 2.09 26.96
CA VAL A 333 22.93 2.03 25.80
C VAL A 333 23.69 1.71 24.52
N ALA A 334 24.83 2.39 24.28
CA ALA A 334 25.68 2.14 23.11
C ALA A 334 26.15 0.68 23.04
N ALA A 335 26.64 0.15 24.16
CA ALA A 335 27.08 -1.24 24.26
C ALA A 335 25.93 -2.22 24.06
N ALA A 336 24.76 -1.98 24.67
CA ALA A 336 23.59 -2.82 24.58
C ALA A 336 23.03 -2.90 23.15
N VAL A 337 23.15 -1.82 22.36
CA VAL A 337 22.71 -1.84 20.95
C VAL A 337 23.82 -2.26 19.97
N GLY A 338 24.95 -2.76 20.46
CA GLY A 338 25.99 -3.39 19.66
C GLY A 338 27.08 -2.44 19.10
N TYR A 339 27.32 -1.30 19.73
CA TYR A 339 28.48 -0.44 19.43
C TYR A 339 29.63 -0.72 20.38
N ALA A 340 30.75 -1.19 19.84
CA ALA A 340 31.99 -1.33 20.60
C ALA A 340 32.70 0.00 20.81
N ASP A 341 32.50 0.97 19.89
CA ASP A 341 33.08 2.31 19.96
C ASP A 341 31.98 3.35 20.20
N ILE A 342 32.05 4.01 21.34
CA ILE A 342 31.12 5.05 21.76
C ILE A 342 31.13 6.26 20.82
N SER A 343 32.26 6.61 20.22
CA SER A 343 32.40 7.73 19.29
C SER A 343 31.60 7.43 17.99
N CYS A 344 31.66 6.19 17.54
CA CYS A 344 30.87 5.73 16.42
C CYS A 344 29.34 5.80 16.70
N PHE A 345 28.94 5.44 17.92
CA PHE A 345 27.55 5.58 18.37
C PHE A 345 27.10 7.05 18.36
N TYR A 346 27.84 7.96 18.99
CA TYR A 346 27.49 9.39 19.00
C TYR A 346 27.38 9.99 17.62
N ARG A 347 28.30 9.65 16.69
CA ARG A 347 28.25 10.10 15.31
C ARG A 347 26.97 9.62 14.61
N ASN A 348 26.69 8.31 14.67
CA ASN A 348 25.52 7.71 14.04
C ASN A 348 24.22 8.25 14.64
N PHE A 349 24.17 8.47 15.96
CA PHE A 349 23.01 9.02 16.64
C PHE A 349 22.75 10.47 16.18
N ARG A 350 23.82 11.29 16.09
CA ARG A 350 23.71 12.67 15.59
C ARG A 350 23.29 12.73 14.12
N GLU A 351 23.79 11.83 13.29
CA GLU A 351 23.37 11.71 11.89
C GLU A 351 21.88 11.35 11.78
N SER A 352 21.35 10.49 12.63
CA SER A 352 19.97 10.03 12.59
C SER A 352 18.98 11.02 13.20
N PHE A 353 19.36 11.73 14.27
CA PHE A 353 18.44 12.56 15.07
C PHE A 353 18.82 14.04 15.16
N SER A 354 19.90 14.46 14.51
CA SER A 354 20.42 15.85 14.53
C SER A 354 20.75 16.39 15.94
N MET A 355 20.88 15.50 16.93
CA MET A 355 21.22 15.83 18.32
C MET A 355 21.99 14.71 18.99
N THR A 356 22.61 14.98 20.14
CA THR A 356 23.30 13.96 20.93
C THR A 356 22.32 13.10 21.73
N PRO A 357 22.73 11.85 22.13
CA PRO A 357 21.88 10.98 22.96
C PRO A 357 21.49 11.66 24.31
N MET A 358 22.39 12.42 24.93
CA MET A 358 22.08 13.16 26.15
C MET A 358 21.06 14.27 25.93
N GLN A 359 21.20 15.04 24.85
CA GLN A 359 20.20 16.07 24.46
C GLN A 359 18.85 15.43 24.21
N TYR A 360 18.81 14.30 23.49
CA TYR A 360 17.59 13.58 23.22
C TYR A 360 16.86 13.18 24.51
N ARG A 361 17.59 12.56 25.48
CA ARG A 361 17.03 12.17 26.78
C ARG A 361 16.53 13.37 27.58
N SER A 362 17.26 14.50 27.58
CA SER A 362 16.88 15.70 28.35
C SER A 362 15.59 16.36 27.81
N ILE A 363 15.35 16.32 26.50
CA ILE A 363 14.14 16.85 25.90
C ILE A 363 12.94 16.00 26.31
N ARG A 364 13.07 14.67 26.24
CA ARG A 364 11.99 13.74 26.58
C ARG A 364 11.60 13.78 28.05
N SER A 365 12.58 13.85 28.96
CA SER A 365 12.32 13.99 30.40
C SER A 365 11.56 15.29 30.77
N ARG A 366 11.62 16.33 29.92
CA ARG A 366 10.86 17.58 30.10
C ARG A 366 9.44 17.53 29.54
N ILE A 367 9.15 16.60 28.60
CA ILE A 367 7.84 16.46 27.97
C ILE A 367 6.94 15.49 28.75
N SER A 368 7.52 14.65 29.62
CA SER A 368 6.82 13.65 30.43
C SER A 368 6.35 14.20 31.80
N ILE A 369 6.40 15.52 32.01
CA ILE A 369 5.83 16.26 33.14
C ILE A 369 4.63 17.07 32.65
#